data_08cc98cd72c625e27ad7c97cf5f8bafb
#
_entry.id   08cc98cd72c625e27ad7c97cf5f8bafb
#
_cell.length_a   1.000
_cell.length_b   1.000
_cell.length_c   1.000
_cell.angle_alpha   90.00
_cell.angle_beta   90.00
_cell.angle_gamma   90.00
#
_symmetry.space_group_name_H-M   'P 1'
#
loop_
_entity.id
_entity.type
_entity.pdbx_description
1 polymer ?
#
loop_
_entity_poly.entity_id
_entity_poly.type
_entity_poly.pdbx_seq_one_letter_code
_entity_poly.pdbx_strand_id
1 'polypeptide(L)'
;MNNQIFNINSEQDFEKLALEIFDFQMESNPIYSAYAAIILKGEDPTNIYEIPFLPIEFFKNQQLICNRLKIEEIFLSSGTTGDQSRHLVSDLSIYQKSFTKSFELFYGEITDYCILSLLPNYREREGSSLIYMVDELIRKSEHEKSGFYLNDYDGLSETIAELEKKKQKTILIGVSYAILDLAENFPQILEYTTIIETGGTKGKRKEFLKEELHKILKNSFGLQNIHSEYGMTELLSQSYSKGKGIFTSPPWKKVLIRDTNDPLSIIGEHKTGGINIIDLANIYSCPFIATQDLGKTYDDGSFSVLGRFDNSDVRGCNLLVE
;
A
#
# COMPACT_ATOMS: atom_id res chain seq x y z
N MET A 1 17.54 4.40 15.10
CA MET A 1 16.28 3.84 14.57
C MET A 1 16.17 3.90 13.03
N ASN A 2 16.27 5.06 12.35
CA ASN A 2 16.05 5.14 10.89
C ASN A 2 16.90 4.17 10.05
N ASN A 3 18.17 3.95 10.41
CA ASN A 3 19.02 2.99 9.70
C ASN A 3 18.70 1.53 10.02
N GLN A 4 18.09 1.23 11.15
CA GLN A 4 17.73 -0.12 11.57
C GLN A 4 16.49 -0.63 10.86
N ILE A 5 15.52 0.28 10.54
CA ILE A 5 14.26 -0.04 9.85
C ILE A 5 14.51 -0.87 8.59
N PHE A 6 15.50 -0.48 7.79
CA PHE A 6 15.76 -1.12 6.49
C PHE A 6 16.84 -2.22 6.55
N ASN A 7 17.22 -2.65 7.76
CA ASN A 7 18.24 -3.69 8.00
C ASN A 7 17.69 -4.83 8.88
N ILE A 8 16.39 -5.06 8.83
CA ILE A 8 15.70 -6.15 9.52
C ILE A 8 15.96 -7.45 8.75
N ASN A 9 16.49 -8.47 9.45
CA ASN A 9 16.84 -9.75 8.86
C ASN A 9 16.14 -10.95 9.53
N SER A 10 15.42 -10.71 10.62
CA SER A 10 14.69 -11.75 11.36
C SER A 10 13.40 -11.22 11.98
N GLU A 11 12.49 -12.13 12.35
CA GLU A 11 11.29 -11.80 13.12
C GLU A 11 11.65 -11.16 14.49
N GLN A 12 12.72 -11.61 15.13
CA GLN A 12 13.19 -11.04 16.40
C GLN A 12 13.68 -9.61 16.22
N ASP A 13 14.40 -9.30 15.11
CA ASP A 13 14.81 -7.92 14.82
C ASP A 13 13.60 -7.02 14.61
N PHE A 14 12.59 -7.52 13.89
CA PHE A 14 11.35 -6.80 13.67
C PHE A 14 10.61 -6.51 14.97
N GLU A 15 10.38 -7.52 15.78
CA GLU A 15 9.65 -7.40 17.05
C GLU A 15 10.35 -6.45 18.02
N LYS A 16 11.67 -6.62 18.18
CA LYS A 16 12.47 -5.73 19.00
C LYS A 16 12.36 -4.27 18.55
N LEU A 17 12.53 -4.02 17.24
CA LEU A 17 12.47 -2.66 16.74
C LEU A 17 11.05 -2.09 16.82
N ALA A 18 10.01 -2.92 16.64
CA ALA A 18 8.63 -2.50 16.79
C ALA A 18 8.32 -2.04 18.23
N LEU A 19 8.82 -2.75 19.24
CA LEU A 19 8.69 -2.35 20.64
C LEU A 19 9.50 -1.07 20.95
N GLU A 20 10.72 -0.95 20.46
CA GLU A 20 11.52 0.29 20.60
C GLU A 20 10.80 1.50 19.94
N ILE A 21 10.16 1.29 18.80
CA ILE A 21 9.37 2.33 18.12
C ILE A 21 8.07 2.60 18.88
N PHE A 22 7.46 1.60 19.50
CA PHE A 22 6.30 1.82 20.36
C PHE A 22 6.66 2.75 21.52
N ASP A 23 7.76 2.50 22.24
CA ASP A 23 8.25 3.37 23.32
C ASP A 23 8.48 4.80 22.83
N PHE A 24 9.13 4.94 21.67
CA PHE A 24 9.32 6.25 21.03
C PHE A 24 8.00 6.96 20.71
N GLN A 25 6.98 6.22 20.24
CA GLN A 25 5.64 6.79 19.97
C GLN A 25 4.95 7.22 21.26
N MET A 26 5.08 6.45 22.34
CA MET A 26 4.55 6.81 23.67
C MET A 26 5.16 8.10 24.20
N GLU A 27 6.45 8.34 23.99
CA GLU A 27 7.14 9.55 24.42
C GLU A 27 6.89 10.76 23.52
N SER A 28 6.76 10.54 22.19
CA SER A 28 6.90 11.61 21.21
C SER A 28 5.60 11.94 20.46
N ASN A 29 4.63 11.03 20.38
CA ASN A 29 3.38 11.23 19.67
C ASN A 29 2.20 11.41 20.63
N PRO A 30 1.75 12.64 20.91
CA PRO A 30 0.72 12.89 21.93
C PRO A 30 -0.64 12.24 21.61
N ILE A 31 -0.99 12.11 20.33
CA ILE A 31 -2.26 11.49 19.92
C ILE A 31 -2.20 9.98 20.13
N TYR A 32 -1.12 9.34 19.65
CA TYR A 32 -0.93 7.91 19.83
C TYR A 32 -0.80 7.54 21.30
N SER A 33 0.02 8.27 22.06
CA SER A 33 0.25 8.06 23.49
C SER A 33 -1.06 8.14 24.29
N ALA A 34 -1.89 9.17 24.05
CA ALA A 34 -3.18 9.30 24.73
C ALA A 34 -4.13 8.13 24.41
N TYR A 35 -4.18 7.67 23.15
CA TYR A 35 -4.97 6.52 22.73
C TYR A 35 -4.46 5.22 23.37
N ALA A 36 -3.16 4.95 23.25
CA ALA A 36 -2.54 3.72 23.74
C ALA A 36 -2.65 3.59 25.26
N ALA A 37 -2.48 4.69 26.01
CA ALA A 37 -2.64 4.69 27.49
C ALA A 37 -4.05 4.24 27.93
N ILE A 38 -5.10 4.58 27.18
CA ILE A 38 -6.49 4.14 27.48
C ILE A 38 -6.63 2.62 27.28
N ILE A 39 -6.00 2.08 26.23
CA ILE A 39 -6.09 0.65 25.88
C ILE A 39 -5.26 -0.19 26.85
N LEU A 40 -4.04 0.21 27.12
CA LEU A 40 -3.05 -0.55 27.91
C LEU A 40 -3.32 -0.52 29.43
N LYS A 41 -4.00 0.51 29.93
CA LYS A 41 -4.33 0.66 31.36
C LYS A 41 -3.13 0.56 32.32
N GLY A 42 -1.93 0.90 31.81
CA GLY A 42 -0.68 0.88 32.57
C GLY A 42 0.14 -0.41 32.44
N GLU A 43 -0.25 -1.32 31.56
CA GLU A 43 0.53 -2.51 31.20
C GLU A 43 1.27 -2.25 29.89
N ASP A 44 2.61 -2.33 29.89
CA ASP A 44 3.39 -2.16 28.67
C ASP A 44 3.38 -3.43 27.81
N PRO A 45 3.29 -3.32 26.46
CA PRO A 45 3.30 -4.47 25.57
C PRO A 45 4.65 -5.19 25.63
N THR A 46 4.61 -6.51 25.70
CA THR A 46 5.81 -7.37 25.70
C THR A 46 6.10 -8.00 24.35
N ASN A 47 5.15 -7.92 23.43
CA ASN A 47 5.23 -8.42 22.06
C ASN A 47 4.35 -7.59 21.13
N ILE A 48 4.50 -7.78 19.81
CA ILE A 48 3.80 -6.99 18.79
C ILE A 48 2.28 -7.18 18.78
N TYR A 49 1.76 -8.26 19.33
CA TYR A 49 0.32 -8.55 19.37
C TYR A 49 -0.41 -7.76 20.46
N GLU A 50 0.33 -7.21 21.42
CA GLU A 50 -0.18 -6.39 22.53
C GLU A 50 -0.11 -4.88 22.23
N ILE A 51 0.59 -4.48 21.15
CA ILE A 51 0.69 -3.08 20.75
C ILE A 51 -0.70 -2.56 20.32
N PRO A 52 -1.19 -1.42 20.86
CA PRO A 52 -2.43 -0.81 20.42
C PRO A 52 -2.34 -0.28 18.99
N PHE A 53 -3.32 -0.64 18.15
CA PHE A 53 -3.40 -0.16 16.77
C PHE A 53 -4.39 1.02 16.69
N LEU A 54 -3.89 2.18 16.27
CA LEU A 54 -4.69 3.39 16.12
C LEU A 54 -5.67 3.27 14.94
N PRO A 55 -6.97 3.52 15.12
CA PRO A 55 -7.92 3.56 14.00
C PRO A 55 -7.50 4.56 12.92
N ILE A 56 -7.53 4.13 11.65
CA ILE A 56 -7.06 4.93 10.51
C ILE A 56 -7.79 6.28 10.37
N GLU A 57 -9.01 6.38 10.88
CA GLU A 57 -9.82 7.59 10.88
C GLU A 57 -9.16 8.76 11.62
N PHE A 58 -8.23 8.48 12.53
CA PHE A 58 -7.47 9.53 13.20
C PHE A 58 -6.67 10.39 12.23
N PHE A 59 -6.22 9.84 11.10
CA PHE A 59 -5.55 10.62 10.04
C PHE A 59 -6.47 11.66 9.37
N LYS A 60 -7.79 11.53 9.50
CA LYS A 60 -8.74 12.55 9.01
C LYS A 60 -8.88 13.72 9.97
N ASN A 61 -8.89 13.42 11.27
CA ASN A 61 -9.36 14.34 12.30
C ASN A 61 -8.25 14.86 13.21
N GLN A 62 -7.05 14.24 13.16
CA GLN A 62 -5.94 14.56 14.04
C GLN A 62 -4.66 14.85 13.25
N GLN A 63 -3.75 15.58 13.87
CA GLN A 63 -2.40 15.79 13.35
C GLN A 63 -1.46 14.71 13.91
N LEU A 64 -1.38 13.60 13.21
CA LEU A 64 -0.53 12.47 13.61
C LEU A 64 0.91 12.73 13.18
N ILE A 65 1.69 13.28 14.10
CA ILE A 65 3.12 13.54 13.92
C ILE A 65 3.79 13.60 15.30
N CYS A 66 5.00 13.11 15.41
CA CYS A 66 5.80 13.22 16.61
C CYS A 66 6.16 14.67 16.90
N ASN A 67 6.22 15.02 18.18
CA ASN A 67 6.46 16.39 18.65
C ASN A 67 7.75 16.99 18.09
N ARG A 68 7.73 18.32 17.83
CA ARG A 68 8.87 19.15 17.40
C ARG A 68 9.43 18.82 16.02
N LEU A 69 8.81 17.94 15.24
CA LEU A 69 9.23 17.66 13.87
C LEU A 69 8.62 18.68 12.91
N LYS A 70 9.42 19.05 11.91
CA LYS A 70 8.96 19.90 10.80
C LYS A 70 8.30 18.98 9.75
N ILE A 71 7.16 19.40 9.22
CA ILE A 71 6.50 18.71 8.12
C ILE A 71 7.22 19.07 6.81
N GLU A 72 7.67 18.08 6.07
CA GLU A 72 8.25 18.23 4.73
C GLU A 72 7.19 18.05 3.64
N GLU A 73 6.23 17.12 3.83
CA GLU A 73 5.17 16.86 2.87
C GLU A 73 3.87 16.47 3.58
N ILE A 74 2.72 16.71 2.92
CA ILE A 74 1.40 16.27 3.39
C ILE A 74 0.75 15.46 2.28
N PHE A 75 0.61 14.16 2.50
CA PHE A 75 -0.15 13.32 1.59
C PHE A 75 -1.64 13.31 1.95
N LEU A 76 -2.48 13.37 0.91
CA LEU A 76 -3.93 13.45 1.01
C LEU A 76 -4.60 12.24 0.37
N SER A 77 -5.60 11.67 1.04
CA SER A 77 -6.39 10.60 0.46
C SER A 77 -7.29 11.10 -0.69
N SER A 78 -7.75 10.18 -1.54
CA SER A 78 -8.51 10.50 -2.75
C SER A 78 -9.97 10.91 -2.52
N GLY A 79 -10.42 11.14 -1.29
CA GLY A 79 -11.80 11.52 -0.96
C GLY A 79 -12.21 12.84 -1.61
N THR A 80 -13.46 12.90 -2.11
CA THR A 80 -14.04 14.08 -2.78
C THR A 80 -14.80 15.00 -1.83
N THR A 81 -15.01 14.61 -0.59
CA THR A 81 -15.81 15.34 0.41
C THR A 81 -14.96 15.55 1.65
N GLY A 82 -14.75 16.80 2.05
CA GLY A 82 -14.23 17.40 3.30
C GLY A 82 -13.39 16.61 4.32
N ASP A 83 -13.48 15.29 4.35
CA ASP A 83 -12.87 14.38 5.31
C ASP A 83 -11.74 13.53 4.70
N GLN A 84 -10.80 14.19 4.03
CA GLN A 84 -9.62 13.49 3.51
C GLN A 84 -8.65 13.15 4.64
N SER A 85 -8.10 11.93 4.64
CA SER A 85 -6.96 11.60 5.48
C SER A 85 -5.76 12.48 5.10
N ARG A 86 -5.03 12.92 6.12
CA ARG A 86 -3.85 13.78 5.98
C ARG A 86 -2.68 13.07 6.66
N HIS A 87 -1.75 12.61 5.88
CA HIS A 87 -0.52 12.01 6.38
C HIS A 87 0.59 13.06 6.41
N LEU A 88 1.01 13.45 7.60
CA LEU A 88 2.06 14.43 7.83
C LEU A 88 3.41 13.72 7.83
N VAL A 89 4.21 13.95 6.81
CA VAL A 89 5.54 13.33 6.64
C VAL A 89 6.61 14.33 6.99
N SER A 90 7.45 14.01 7.96
CA SER A 90 8.53 14.87 8.45
C SER A 90 9.90 14.54 7.87
N ASP A 91 10.05 13.39 7.22
CA ASP A 91 11.28 12.94 6.57
C ASP A 91 10.92 12.14 5.31
N LEU A 92 10.88 12.82 4.18
CA LEU A 92 10.60 12.20 2.87
C LEU A 92 11.65 11.17 2.46
N SER A 93 12.87 11.28 2.97
CA SER A 93 13.94 10.35 2.63
C SER A 93 13.63 8.92 3.12
N ILE A 94 12.89 8.78 4.21
CA ILE A 94 12.42 7.47 4.70
C ILE A 94 11.43 6.87 3.72
N TYR A 95 10.47 7.66 3.22
CA TYR A 95 9.49 7.19 2.24
C TYR A 95 10.19 6.80 0.93
N GLN A 96 11.08 7.66 0.42
CA GLN A 96 11.87 7.37 -0.77
C GLN A 96 12.68 6.08 -0.62
N LYS A 97 13.33 5.88 0.50
CA LYS A 97 14.09 4.66 0.79
C LYS A 97 13.18 3.43 0.92
N SER A 98 12.01 3.58 1.53
CA SER A 98 11.04 2.50 1.71
C SER A 98 10.54 1.97 0.38
N PHE A 99 9.97 2.83 -0.48
CA PHE A 99 9.43 2.35 -1.75
C PHE A 99 10.53 1.92 -2.74
N THR A 100 11.71 2.56 -2.73
CA THR A 100 12.84 2.14 -3.56
C THR A 100 13.29 0.72 -3.19
N LYS A 101 13.58 0.49 -1.91
CA LYS A 101 13.97 -0.84 -1.43
C LYS A 101 12.87 -1.89 -1.59
N SER A 102 11.59 -1.50 -1.40
CA SER A 102 10.47 -2.40 -1.68
C SER A 102 10.43 -2.79 -3.16
N PHE A 103 10.55 -1.83 -4.08
CA PHE A 103 10.57 -2.12 -5.50
C PHE A 103 11.73 -3.06 -5.85
N GLU A 104 12.94 -2.74 -5.39
CA GLU A 104 14.14 -3.56 -5.65
C GLU A 104 14.02 -4.97 -5.08
N LEU A 105 13.41 -5.14 -3.91
CA LEU A 105 13.17 -6.45 -3.31
C LEU A 105 12.24 -7.34 -4.17
N PHE A 106 11.21 -6.75 -4.77
CA PHE A 106 10.21 -7.49 -5.53
C PHE A 106 10.54 -7.61 -7.02
N TYR A 107 11.24 -6.65 -7.60
CA TYR A 107 11.44 -6.55 -9.05
C TYR A 107 12.92 -6.50 -9.47
N GLY A 108 13.83 -6.15 -8.57
CA GLY A 108 15.25 -5.92 -8.88
C GLY A 108 15.56 -4.46 -9.16
N GLU A 109 16.72 -4.18 -9.73
CA GLU A 109 17.22 -2.82 -9.95
C GLU A 109 16.25 -1.98 -10.79
N ILE A 110 15.94 -0.76 -10.32
CA ILE A 110 14.99 0.14 -10.98
C ILE A 110 15.48 0.52 -12.38
N THR A 111 16.80 0.71 -12.55
CA THR A 111 17.42 1.08 -13.82
C THR A 111 17.31 0.00 -14.91
N ASP A 112 16.95 -1.22 -14.56
CA ASP A 112 16.66 -2.28 -15.55
C ASP A 112 15.33 -2.05 -16.30
N TYR A 113 14.46 -1.18 -15.79
CA TYR A 113 13.08 -1.06 -16.25
C TYR A 113 12.79 0.26 -16.97
N CYS A 114 11.96 0.16 -18.01
CA CYS A 114 11.13 1.28 -18.44
C CYS A 114 9.85 1.29 -17.59
N ILE A 115 9.52 2.42 -16.96
CA ILE A 115 8.33 2.54 -16.08
C ILE A 115 7.29 3.42 -16.76
N LEU A 116 6.18 2.81 -17.17
CA LEU A 116 5.05 3.45 -17.82
C LEU A 116 3.89 3.56 -16.82
N SER A 117 3.26 4.71 -16.72
CA SER A 117 2.24 4.94 -15.73
C SER A 117 0.90 5.36 -16.32
N LEU A 118 -0.17 4.64 -15.96
CA LEU A 118 -1.56 5.01 -16.18
C LEU A 118 -2.17 5.65 -14.92
N LEU A 119 -1.48 6.66 -14.39
CA LEU A 119 -1.89 7.54 -13.30
C LEU A 119 -1.87 8.98 -13.79
N PRO A 120 -2.63 9.91 -13.16
CA PRO A 120 -2.42 11.34 -13.37
C PRO A 120 -0.97 11.70 -13.04
N ASN A 121 -0.38 12.69 -13.71
CA ASN A 121 0.94 13.18 -13.31
C ASN A 121 0.88 13.96 -11.98
N TYR A 122 2.02 14.16 -11.32
CA TYR A 122 2.08 14.77 -9.99
C TYR A 122 1.51 16.20 -9.97
N ARG A 123 1.70 16.97 -11.04
CA ARG A 123 1.15 18.34 -11.16
C ARG A 123 -0.37 18.38 -11.25
N GLU A 124 -0.98 17.35 -11.82
CA GLU A 124 -2.45 17.23 -11.91
C GLU A 124 -3.08 16.81 -10.59
N ARG A 125 -2.30 16.17 -9.71
CA ARG A 125 -2.79 15.66 -8.43
C ARG A 125 -1.71 15.72 -7.35
N GLU A 126 -1.41 16.92 -6.89
CA GLU A 126 -0.54 17.16 -5.75
C GLU A 126 -1.05 16.45 -4.47
N GLY A 127 -0.13 16.05 -3.60
CA GLY A 127 -0.44 15.40 -2.33
C GLY A 127 -0.81 13.92 -2.43
N SER A 128 -0.68 13.26 -3.59
CA SER A 128 -0.87 11.80 -3.69
C SER A 128 0.44 11.07 -3.44
N SER A 129 0.51 10.28 -2.35
CA SER A 129 1.70 9.47 -2.04
C SER A 129 2.01 8.45 -3.14
N LEU A 130 0.99 7.80 -3.73
CA LEU A 130 1.17 6.87 -4.84
C LEU A 130 1.79 7.54 -6.07
N ILE A 131 1.30 8.72 -6.45
CA ILE A 131 1.81 9.43 -7.61
C ILE A 131 3.23 9.93 -7.34
N TYR A 132 3.51 10.42 -6.13
CA TYR A 132 4.85 10.79 -5.70
C TYR A 132 5.83 9.61 -5.83
N MET A 133 5.45 8.44 -5.34
CA MET A 133 6.25 7.21 -5.46
C MET A 133 6.54 6.86 -6.93
N VAL A 134 5.50 6.87 -7.78
CA VAL A 134 5.65 6.49 -9.19
C VAL A 134 6.48 7.51 -9.95
N ASP A 135 6.33 8.81 -9.69
CA ASP A 135 7.15 9.87 -10.28
C ASP A 135 8.64 9.68 -9.96
N GLU A 136 8.95 9.39 -8.69
CA GLU A 136 10.31 9.09 -8.26
C GLU A 136 10.87 7.80 -8.87
N LEU A 137 10.06 6.74 -9.03
CA LEU A 137 10.48 5.51 -9.69
C LEU A 137 10.74 5.75 -11.19
N ILE A 138 9.91 6.54 -11.88
CA ILE A 138 10.12 6.98 -13.27
C ILE A 138 11.44 7.71 -13.37
N ARG A 139 11.69 8.68 -12.49
CA ARG A 139 12.96 9.44 -12.50
C ARG A 139 14.18 8.55 -12.25
N LYS A 140 14.08 7.61 -11.29
CA LYS A 140 15.17 6.67 -10.95
C LYS A 140 15.41 5.61 -12.02
N SER A 141 14.44 5.29 -12.86
CA SER A 141 14.62 4.34 -13.96
C SER A 141 15.57 4.85 -15.05
N GLU A 142 15.76 6.18 -15.14
CA GLU A 142 16.60 6.86 -16.13
C GLU A 142 16.29 6.46 -17.59
N HIS A 143 15.17 5.82 -17.86
CA HIS A 143 14.80 5.36 -19.18
C HIS A 143 13.99 6.45 -19.90
N GLU A 144 14.39 6.81 -21.13
CA GLU A 144 13.84 7.92 -21.91
C GLU A 144 12.34 7.87 -22.16
N LYS A 145 11.77 6.65 -22.19
CA LYS A 145 10.33 6.41 -22.40
C LYS A 145 9.54 6.25 -21.11
N SER A 146 10.20 6.27 -19.94
CA SER A 146 9.49 6.24 -18.68
C SER A 146 8.67 7.51 -18.48
N GLY A 147 7.39 7.38 -18.06
CA GLY A 147 6.53 8.55 -17.94
C GLY A 147 5.07 8.23 -17.64
N PHE A 148 4.26 9.29 -17.61
CA PHE A 148 2.83 9.25 -17.38
C PHE A 148 2.06 9.31 -18.71
N TYR A 149 1.16 8.35 -18.94
CA TYR A 149 0.45 8.15 -20.21
C TYR A 149 -1.07 8.12 -20.07
N LEU A 150 -1.64 8.54 -18.91
CA LEU A 150 -3.09 8.39 -18.66
C LEU A 150 -3.97 9.03 -19.75
N ASN A 151 -3.50 10.09 -20.40
CA ASN A 151 -4.24 10.83 -21.43
C ASN A 151 -3.76 10.49 -22.85
N ASP A 152 -2.89 9.49 -23.03
CA ASP A 152 -2.30 9.11 -24.34
C ASP A 152 -2.19 7.57 -24.46
N TYR A 153 -3.34 6.92 -24.66
CA TYR A 153 -3.41 5.46 -24.81
C TYR A 153 -2.80 4.97 -26.14
N ASP A 154 -2.92 5.74 -27.23
CA ASP A 154 -2.33 5.41 -28.51
C ASP A 154 -0.80 5.41 -28.40
N GLY A 155 -0.22 6.50 -27.91
CA GLY A 155 1.23 6.62 -27.68
C GLY A 155 1.75 5.60 -26.67
N LEU A 156 0.97 5.24 -25.62
CA LEU A 156 1.33 4.18 -24.69
C LEU A 156 1.39 2.82 -25.39
N SER A 157 0.36 2.48 -26.20
CA SER A 157 0.29 1.20 -26.90
C SER A 157 1.46 1.04 -27.88
N GLU A 158 1.78 2.09 -28.66
CA GLU A 158 2.94 2.12 -29.55
C GLU A 158 4.25 1.97 -28.79
N THR A 159 4.39 2.67 -27.66
CA THR A 159 5.57 2.59 -26.79
C THR A 159 5.77 1.19 -26.26
N ILE A 160 4.73 0.54 -25.74
CA ILE A 160 4.79 -0.84 -25.26
C ILE A 160 5.23 -1.78 -26.40
N ALA A 161 4.61 -1.66 -27.60
CA ALA A 161 4.96 -2.50 -28.74
C ALA A 161 6.43 -2.34 -29.17
N GLU A 162 7.00 -1.14 -29.08
CA GLU A 162 8.42 -0.90 -29.32
C GLU A 162 9.32 -1.54 -28.27
N LEU A 163 8.98 -1.39 -26.98
CA LEU A 163 9.73 -1.95 -25.87
C LEU A 163 9.71 -3.49 -25.88
N GLU A 164 8.57 -4.11 -26.20
CA GLU A 164 8.44 -5.56 -26.40
C GLU A 164 9.37 -6.06 -27.50
N LYS A 165 9.42 -5.38 -28.68
CA LYS A 165 10.35 -5.72 -29.78
C LYS A 165 11.82 -5.63 -29.35
N LYS A 166 12.15 -4.68 -28.48
CA LYS A 166 13.51 -4.49 -27.93
C LYS A 166 13.82 -5.44 -26.77
N LYS A 167 12.85 -6.22 -26.31
CA LYS A 167 12.93 -7.08 -25.12
C LYS A 167 13.29 -6.29 -23.85
N GLN A 168 12.82 -5.05 -23.77
CA GLN A 168 13.07 -4.17 -22.65
C GLN A 168 12.16 -4.57 -21.49
N LYS A 169 12.74 -4.87 -20.32
CA LYS A 169 11.94 -5.05 -19.10
C LYS A 169 11.13 -3.79 -18.85
N THR A 170 9.81 -3.92 -18.72
CA THR A 170 8.90 -2.79 -18.58
C THR A 170 7.94 -3.03 -17.42
N ILE A 171 7.70 -2.01 -16.62
CA ILE A 171 6.62 -1.97 -15.64
C ILE A 171 5.53 -1.04 -16.17
N LEU A 172 4.31 -1.55 -16.31
CA LEU A 172 3.11 -0.75 -16.52
C LEU A 172 2.33 -0.70 -15.20
N ILE A 173 2.36 0.44 -14.52
CA ILE A 173 1.63 0.65 -13.27
C ILE A 173 0.46 1.60 -13.49
N GLY A 174 -0.72 1.25 -12.96
CA GLY A 174 -1.88 2.12 -13.13
C GLY A 174 -3.07 1.73 -12.28
N VAL A 175 -4.07 2.62 -12.24
CA VAL A 175 -5.35 2.33 -11.60
C VAL A 175 -6.12 1.31 -12.44
N SER A 176 -6.85 0.44 -11.76
CA SER A 176 -7.54 -0.70 -12.38
C SER A 176 -8.40 -0.32 -13.57
N TYR A 177 -9.16 0.78 -13.52
CA TYR A 177 -10.01 1.21 -14.62
C TYR A 177 -9.22 1.64 -15.87
N ALA A 178 -8.07 2.30 -15.68
CA ALA A 178 -7.27 2.78 -16.80
C ALA A 178 -6.53 1.63 -17.51
N ILE A 179 -6.05 0.65 -16.73
CA ILE A 179 -5.48 -0.58 -17.32
C ILE A 179 -6.55 -1.39 -18.06
N LEU A 180 -7.78 -1.42 -17.54
CA LEU A 180 -8.90 -2.07 -18.22
C LEU A 180 -9.26 -1.36 -19.54
N ASP A 181 -9.29 -0.02 -19.57
CA ASP A 181 -9.49 0.75 -20.80
C ASP A 181 -8.41 0.43 -21.85
N LEU A 182 -7.14 0.32 -21.42
CA LEU A 182 -6.06 -0.11 -22.32
C LEU A 182 -6.28 -1.53 -22.84
N ALA A 183 -6.67 -2.46 -21.96
CA ALA A 183 -6.90 -3.86 -22.34
C ALA A 183 -8.05 -4.06 -23.33
N GLU A 184 -9.11 -3.26 -23.22
CA GLU A 184 -10.28 -3.32 -24.09
C GLU A 184 -10.03 -2.70 -25.48
N ASN A 185 -9.26 -1.61 -25.55
CA ASN A 185 -9.08 -0.84 -26.77
C ASN A 185 -7.76 -1.15 -27.50
N PHE A 186 -6.75 -1.62 -26.79
CA PHE A 186 -5.39 -1.86 -27.31
C PHE A 186 -4.83 -3.22 -26.85
N PRO A 187 -5.54 -4.35 -27.11
CA PRO A 187 -5.05 -5.66 -26.74
C PRO A 187 -3.75 -6.01 -27.49
N GLN A 188 -2.75 -6.52 -26.78
CA GLN A 188 -1.48 -6.93 -27.36
C GLN A 188 -0.80 -7.99 -26.48
N ILE A 189 0.03 -8.86 -27.09
CA ILE A 189 0.74 -9.90 -26.34
C ILE A 189 2.02 -9.31 -25.74
N LEU A 190 2.16 -9.49 -24.43
CA LEU A 190 3.25 -8.98 -23.61
C LEU A 190 4.12 -10.14 -23.09
N GLU A 191 5.44 -10.02 -23.23
CA GLU A 191 6.42 -10.97 -22.69
C GLU A 191 7.38 -10.28 -21.71
N TYR A 192 7.71 -9.01 -21.96
CA TYR A 192 8.70 -8.22 -21.21
C TYR A 192 8.07 -7.14 -20.35
N THR A 193 6.76 -6.96 -20.41
CA THR A 193 6.01 -5.98 -19.63
C THR A 193 5.28 -6.66 -18.47
N THR A 194 5.55 -6.23 -17.25
CA THR A 194 4.79 -6.58 -16.06
C THR A 194 3.73 -5.52 -15.78
N ILE A 195 2.49 -5.94 -15.63
CA ILE A 195 1.39 -5.04 -15.26
C ILE A 195 1.20 -5.06 -13.75
N ILE A 196 1.17 -3.88 -13.12
CA ILE A 196 0.88 -3.69 -11.70
C ILE A 196 -0.38 -2.82 -11.59
N GLU A 197 -1.49 -3.41 -11.17
CA GLU A 197 -2.70 -2.65 -10.88
C GLU A 197 -2.67 -2.12 -9.44
N THR A 198 -3.16 -0.92 -9.23
CA THR A 198 -3.25 -0.28 -7.93
C THR A 198 -4.62 0.33 -7.71
N GLY A 199 -5.28 -0.13 -6.66
CA GLY A 199 -6.53 0.43 -6.13
C GLY A 199 -7.71 0.53 -7.09
N GLY A 200 -8.89 0.38 -6.57
CA GLY A 200 -10.16 0.17 -7.22
C GLY A 200 -10.61 1.15 -8.34
N THR A 201 -11.80 0.91 -8.86
CA THR A 201 -12.41 1.64 -9.98
C THR A 201 -12.84 3.08 -9.64
N LYS A 202 -12.77 3.48 -8.34
CA LYS A 202 -13.09 4.82 -7.81
C LYS A 202 -14.42 5.39 -8.34
N GLY A 203 -15.45 4.54 -8.50
CA GLY A 203 -16.77 4.95 -8.98
C GLY A 203 -16.85 5.35 -10.46
N LYS A 204 -15.77 5.21 -11.24
CA LYS A 204 -15.77 5.53 -12.68
C LYS A 204 -16.34 4.40 -13.54
N ARG A 205 -16.35 3.16 -13.06
CA ARG A 205 -16.95 1.97 -13.70
C ARG A 205 -17.60 1.07 -12.65
N LYS A 206 -18.41 0.09 -13.11
CA LYS A 206 -18.90 -1.01 -12.29
C LYS A 206 -17.68 -1.70 -11.65
N GLU A 207 -17.71 -1.90 -10.34
CA GLU A 207 -16.67 -2.63 -9.64
C GLU A 207 -16.68 -4.09 -10.10
N PHE A 208 -15.55 -4.52 -10.65
CA PHE A 208 -15.29 -5.93 -10.94
C PHE A 208 -14.70 -6.57 -9.69
N LEU A 209 -15.04 -7.83 -9.47
CA LEU A 209 -14.25 -8.64 -8.55
C LEU A 209 -12.82 -8.70 -9.09
N LYS A 210 -11.83 -8.67 -8.20
CA LYS A 210 -10.41 -8.67 -8.59
C LYS A 210 -10.05 -9.81 -9.54
N GLU A 211 -10.62 -10.99 -9.31
CA GLU A 211 -10.43 -12.16 -10.16
C GLU A 211 -10.96 -11.96 -11.58
N GLU A 212 -12.13 -11.33 -11.72
CA GLU A 212 -12.74 -11.02 -13.03
C GLU A 212 -11.88 -10.00 -13.81
N LEU A 213 -11.45 -8.93 -13.14
CA LEU A 213 -10.53 -7.95 -13.72
C LEU A 213 -9.25 -8.62 -14.21
N HIS A 214 -8.58 -9.40 -13.35
CA HIS A 214 -7.35 -10.09 -13.70
C HIS A 214 -7.54 -11.09 -14.84
N LYS A 215 -8.71 -11.74 -14.95
CA LYS A 215 -9.01 -12.63 -16.08
C LYS A 215 -9.09 -11.87 -17.41
N ILE A 216 -9.74 -10.70 -17.41
CA ILE A 216 -9.82 -9.84 -18.62
C ILE A 216 -8.40 -9.41 -19.02
N LEU A 217 -7.63 -8.84 -18.09
CA LEU A 217 -6.28 -8.36 -18.35
C LEU A 217 -5.33 -9.45 -18.87
N LYS A 218 -5.37 -10.64 -18.25
CA LYS A 218 -4.61 -11.80 -18.71
C LYS A 218 -4.91 -12.18 -20.15
N ASN A 219 -6.20 -12.22 -20.50
CA ASN A 219 -6.63 -12.59 -21.85
C ASN A 219 -6.21 -11.54 -22.88
N SER A 220 -6.38 -10.25 -22.58
CA SER A 220 -6.06 -9.15 -23.48
C SER A 220 -4.56 -8.99 -23.73
N PHE A 221 -3.76 -9.27 -22.72
CA PHE A 221 -2.31 -9.08 -22.78
C PHE A 221 -1.49 -10.36 -22.89
N GLY A 222 -2.11 -11.54 -22.93
CA GLY A 222 -1.42 -12.83 -22.99
C GLY A 222 -0.61 -13.19 -21.75
N LEU A 223 -0.85 -12.53 -20.62
CA LEU A 223 -0.07 -12.68 -19.39
C LEU A 223 -0.59 -13.82 -18.51
N GLN A 224 0.32 -14.52 -17.81
CA GLN A 224 -0.06 -15.53 -16.83
C GLN A 224 -0.51 -14.92 -15.51
N ASN A 225 0.09 -13.79 -15.12
CA ASN A 225 -0.19 -13.10 -13.86
C ASN A 225 -0.35 -11.59 -14.10
N ILE A 226 -1.25 -11.00 -13.34
CA ILE A 226 -1.35 -9.55 -13.15
C ILE A 226 -0.89 -9.28 -11.73
N HIS A 227 0.06 -8.38 -11.56
CA HIS A 227 0.54 -7.96 -10.27
C HIS A 227 -0.38 -6.89 -9.67
N SER A 228 -0.31 -6.74 -8.35
CA SER A 228 -1.06 -5.70 -7.64
C SER A 228 -0.16 -5.02 -6.62
N GLU A 229 -0.38 -3.75 -6.41
CA GLU A 229 0.20 -2.97 -5.33
C GLU A 229 -0.85 -2.74 -4.24
N TYR A 230 -0.47 -2.87 -2.97
CA TYR A 230 -1.27 -2.53 -1.80
C TYR A 230 -0.55 -1.50 -0.96
N GLY A 231 -1.07 -0.30 -0.98
CA GLY A 231 -0.67 0.84 -0.19
C GLY A 231 -1.85 1.77 0.07
N MET A 232 -1.63 2.75 0.90
CA MET A 232 -2.61 3.81 1.18
C MET A 232 -1.88 5.08 1.61
N THR A 233 -2.59 6.19 1.62
CA THR A 233 -2.04 7.51 1.97
C THR A 233 -1.34 7.50 3.33
N GLU A 234 -1.87 6.72 4.28
CA GLU A 234 -1.43 6.65 5.67
C GLU A 234 -0.21 5.75 5.89
N LEU A 235 0.29 5.09 4.85
CA LEU A 235 1.46 4.20 4.91
C LEU A 235 2.64 4.76 4.12
N LEU A 236 3.85 4.41 4.56
CA LEU A 236 5.10 4.69 3.86
C LEU A 236 5.72 3.42 3.23
N SER A 237 5.05 2.26 3.34
CA SER A 237 5.53 1.01 2.77
C SER A 237 4.46 0.31 1.95
N GLN A 238 4.83 -0.15 0.75
CA GLN A 238 3.97 -0.89 -0.15
C GLN A 238 4.13 -2.40 0.06
N SER A 239 3.05 -3.15 -0.22
CA SER A 239 3.10 -4.60 -0.38
C SER A 239 2.72 -4.96 -1.81
N TYR A 240 3.30 -6.02 -2.35
CA TYR A 240 3.07 -6.43 -3.73
C TYR A 240 2.54 -7.85 -3.81
N SER A 241 1.61 -8.06 -4.74
CA SER A 241 1.16 -9.38 -5.16
C SER A 241 1.68 -9.67 -6.56
N LYS A 242 2.37 -10.80 -6.75
CA LYS A 242 2.80 -11.28 -8.08
C LYS A 242 1.73 -12.14 -8.76
N GLY A 243 0.52 -12.15 -8.23
CA GLY A 243 -0.64 -12.87 -8.75
C GLY A 243 -1.50 -13.47 -7.65
N LYS A 244 -2.69 -13.95 -8.02
CA LYS A 244 -3.68 -14.61 -7.13
C LYS A 244 -4.16 -13.73 -5.94
N GLY A 245 -3.88 -12.44 -5.93
CA GLY A 245 -4.29 -11.54 -4.85
C GLY A 245 -3.60 -11.79 -3.49
N ILE A 246 -2.50 -12.55 -3.49
CA ILE A 246 -1.68 -12.79 -2.29
C ILE A 246 -0.55 -11.78 -2.27
N PHE A 247 -0.50 -10.96 -1.23
CA PHE A 247 0.46 -9.90 -1.03
C PHE A 247 1.58 -10.31 -0.09
N THR A 248 2.78 -9.85 -0.39
CA THR A 248 3.94 -9.95 0.50
C THR A 248 4.40 -8.54 0.87
N SER A 249 4.75 -8.35 2.13
CA SER A 249 5.29 -7.11 2.65
C SER A 249 6.82 -7.11 2.66
N PRO A 250 7.46 -5.93 2.61
CA PRO A 250 8.89 -5.84 2.88
C PRO A 250 9.17 -6.12 4.35
N PRO A 251 10.42 -6.45 4.75
CA PRO A 251 10.78 -6.86 6.10
C PRO A 251 10.43 -5.84 7.22
N TRP A 252 10.25 -4.58 6.90
CA TRP A 252 9.89 -3.52 7.85
C TRP A 252 8.39 -3.22 7.93
N LYS A 253 7.55 -4.06 7.29
CA LYS A 253 6.09 -3.97 7.35
C LYS A 253 5.49 -5.33 7.67
N LYS A 254 4.59 -5.37 8.63
CA LYS A 254 3.87 -6.60 9.03
C LYS A 254 2.36 -6.36 9.05
N VAL A 255 1.62 -7.39 8.65
CA VAL A 255 0.15 -7.41 8.70
C VAL A 255 -0.28 -8.39 9.78
N LEU A 256 -1.19 -7.96 10.64
CA LEU A 256 -1.88 -8.77 11.63
C LEU A 256 -3.39 -8.69 11.38
N ILE A 257 -4.13 -9.68 11.84
CA ILE A 257 -5.58 -9.69 11.68
C ILE A 257 -6.24 -9.55 13.05
N ARG A 258 -7.10 -8.52 13.20
CA ARG A 258 -7.94 -8.33 14.38
C ARG A 258 -9.30 -8.98 14.20
N ASP A 259 -9.91 -9.40 15.30
CA ASP A 259 -11.29 -9.88 15.31
C ASP A 259 -12.26 -8.75 14.89
N THR A 260 -13.30 -9.10 14.16
CA THR A 260 -14.30 -8.12 13.69
C THR A 260 -15.28 -7.69 14.79
N ASN A 261 -15.47 -8.51 15.84
CA ASN A 261 -16.37 -8.24 16.97
C ASN A 261 -15.62 -7.67 18.17
N ASP A 262 -14.32 -8.01 18.30
CA ASP A 262 -13.44 -7.44 19.32
C ASP A 262 -12.18 -6.86 18.65
N PRO A 263 -12.21 -5.59 18.24
CA PRO A 263 -11.13 -4.97 17.46
C PRO A 263 -9.79 -4.84 18.22
N LEU A 264 -9.75 -5.13 19.51
CA LEU A 264 -8.52 -5.16 20.31
C LEU A 264 -7.86 -6.55 20.31
N SER A 265 -8.58 -7.59 19.95
CA SER A 265 -8.06 -8.96 19.88
C SER A 265 -7.45 -9.28 18.52
N ILE A 266 -6.20 -9.74 18.51
CA ILE A 266 -5.54 -10.27 17.31
C ILE A 266 -5.89 -11.76 17.19
N ILE A 267 -6.29 -12.17 15.98
CA ILE A 267 -6.64 -13.56 15.66
C ILE A 267 -5.54 -14.18 14.80
N GLY A 268 -5.44 -15.52 14.85
CA GLY A 268 -4.40 -16.28 14.13
C GLY A 268 -4.61 -16.32 12.62
N GLU A 269 -3.64 -16.89 11.94
CA GLU A 269 -3.58 -17.07 10.49
C GLU A 269 -4.81 -17.80 9.94
N HIS A 270 -5.07 -17.65 8.65
CA HIS A 270 -6.20 -18.23 7.91
C HIS A 270 -7.59 -17.78 8.34
N LYS A 271 -7.71 -16.93 9.37
CA LYS A 271 -8.98 -16.34 9.78
C LYS A 271 -9.18 -14.99 9.09
N THR A 272 -10.42 -14.72 8.70
CA THR A 272 -10.80 -13.42 8.13
C THR A 272 -11.11 -12.42 9.26
N GLY A 273 -10.57 -11.23 9.14
CA GLY A 273 -10.81 -10.14 10.09
C GLY A 273 -10.32 -8.80 9.57
N GLY A 274 -10.28 -7.81 10.42
CA GLY A 274 -9.77 -6.49 10.09
C GLY A 274 -8.25 -6.48 9.97
N ILE A 275 -7.73 -5.82 8.96
CA ILE A 275 -6.28 -5.68 8.76
C ILE A 275 -5.73 -4.63 9.71
N ASN A 276 -4.76 -5.03 10.54
CA ASN A 276 -3.86 -4.16 11.27
C ASN A 276 -2.49 -4.17 10.61
N ILE A 277 -1.86 -3.01 10.54
CA ILE A 277 -0.54 -2.85 9.90
C ILE A 277 0.46 -2.26 10.90
N ILE A 278 1.62 -2.90 10.98
CA ILE A 278 2.83 -2.31 11.55
C ILE A 278 3.70 -1.88 10.38
N ASP A 279 3.87 -0.57 10.20
CA ASP A 279 4.74 0.03 9.17
C ASP A 279 5.85 0.82 9.86
N LEU A 280 7.00 0.19 10.07
CA LEU A 280 8.10 0.80 10.81
C LEU A 280 8.72 2.02 10.09
N ALA A 281 8.53 2.12 8.76
CA ALA A 281 8.94 3.31 8.04
C ALA A 281 8.12 4.55 8.44
N ASN A 282 6.94 4.36 9.03
CA ASN A 282 6.05 5.42 9.47
C ASN A 282 6.36 5.95 10.89
N ILE A 283 7.62 5.81 11.30
CA ILE A 283 8.13 6.10 12.65
C ILE A 283 7.78 7.49 13.17
N TYR A 284 7.67 8.50 12.31
CA TYR A 284 7.44 9.90 12.72
C TYR A 284 5.99 10.35 12.66
N SER A 285 5.11 9.54 12.09
CA SER A 285 3.66 9.73 12.12
C SER A 285 3.02 8.67 13.04
N CYS A 286 2.46 7.59 12.50
CA CYS A 286 1.95 6.48 13.32
C CYS A 286 2.24 5.14 12.62
N PRO A 287 3.10 4.28 13.20
CA PRO A 287 3.44 2.99 12.60
C PRO A 287 2.43 1.88 12.86
N PHE A 288 1.49 2.05 13.81
CA PHE A 288 0.57 1.01 14.26
C PHE A 288 -0.87 1.39 13.90
N ILE A 289 -1.38 0.87 12.78
CA ILE A 289 -2.63 1.32 12.17
C ILE A 289 -3.65 0.18 12.07
N ALA A 290 -4.84 0.39 12.63
CA ALA A 290 -6.03 -0.43 12.38
C ALA A 290 -6.76 0.13 11.15
N THR A 291 -6.67 -0.57 10.02
CA THR A 291 -7.28 -0.15 8.75
C THR A 291 -8.77 -0.48 8.70
N GLN A 292 -9.47 0.01 7.67
CA GLN A 292 -10.84 -0.39 7.35
C GLN A 292 -10.90 -1.56 6.35
N ASP A 293 -9.77 -2.18 6.03
CA ASP A 293 -9.74 -3.30 5.10
C ASP A 293 -9.95 -4.63 5.84
N LEU A 294 -10.66 -5.55 5.18
CA LEU A 294 -10.80 -6.95 5.58
C LEU A 294 -9.76 -7.80 4.87
N GLY A 295 -9.22 -8.78 5.56
CA GLY A 295 -8.25 -9.69 4.98
C GLY A 295 -7.98 -10.90 5.85
N LYS A 296 -6.98 -11.66 5.46
CA LYS A 296 -6.42 -12.76 6.25
C LYS A 296 -4.94 -12.92 5.97
N THR A 297 -4.18 -13.42 6.94
CA THR A 297 -2.76 -13.77 6.82
C THR A 297 -2.59 -15.27 6.62
N TYR A 298 -1.41 -15.66 6.14
CA TYR A 298 -0.99 -17.04 5.90
C TYR A 298 0.31 -17.35 6.67
N ASP A 299 0.65 -18.64 6.77
CA ASP A 299 1.78 -19.13 7.58
C ASP A 299 3.15 -18.50 7.20
N ASP A 300 3.30 -18.06 5.97
CA ASP A 300 4.52 -17.41 5.45
C ASP A 300 4.53 -15.87 5.66
N GLY A 301 3.55 -15.33 6.39
CA GLY A 301 3.38 -13.89 6.61
C GLY A 301 2.78 -13.12 5.42
N SER A 302 2.48 -13.80 4.31
CA SER A 302 1.70 -13.20 3.22
C SER A 302 0.25 -12.98 3.64
N PHE A 303 -0.48 -12.14 2.88
CA PHE A 303 -1.86 -11.82 3.19
C PHE A 303 -2.71 -11.60 1.95
N SER A 304 -4.03 -11.69 2.12
CA SER A 304 -5.00 -11.29 1.11
C SER A 304 -5.90 -10.17 1.61
N VAL A 305 -6.30 -9.29 0.69
CA VAL A 305 -7.29 -8.22 0.93
C VAL A 305 -8.60 -8.65 0.30
N LEU A 306 -9.64 -8.73 1.12
CA LEU A 306 -10.95 -9.28 0.74
C LEU A 306 -12.00 -8.21 0.47
N GLY A 307 -11.76 -6.97 0.93
CA GLY A 307 -12.67 -5.84 0.79
C GLY A 307 -12.50 -4.82 1.89
N ARG A 308 -13.50 -3.99 2.10
CA ARG A 308 -13.57 -3.01 3.20
C ARG A 308 -14.73 -3.30 4.13
N PHE A 309 -14.58 -2.88 5.40
CA PHE A 309 -15.72 -2.77 6.29
C PHE A 309 -16.71 -1.76 5.70
N ASP A 310 -17.93 -2.20 5.38
CA ASP A 310 -19.01 -1.28 5.05
C ASP A 310 -19.60 -0.74 6.37
N ASN A 311 -19.47 0.57 6.59
CA ASN A 311 -20.07 1.21 7.80
C ASN A 311 -21.59 1.07 7.84
N SER A 312 -22.24 0.58 6.78
CA SER A 312 -23.65 0.27 6.71
C SER A 312 -24.02 -1.07 7.33
N ASP A 313 -23.10 -2.05 7.40
CA ASP A 313 -23.39 -3.42 7.83
C ASP A 313 -23.25 -3.65 9.35
N VAL A 314 -22.78 -2.65 10.11
CA VAL A 314 -22.73 -2.73 11.58
C VAL A 314 -24.14 -2.68 12.21
N ARG A 315 -25.20 -2.55 11.43
CA ARG A 315 -26.61 -2.45 11.92
C ARG A 315 -27.48 -3.69 11.70
N GLY A 316 -26.93 -4.83 11.36
CA GLY A 316 -27.77 -6.01 11.14
C GLY A 316 -27.03 -7.33 11.31
N CYS A 317 -27.42 -8.10 12.31
CA CYS A 317 -27.12 -9.53 12.43
C CYS A 317 -27.65 -10.26 11.21
N ASN A 318 -26.82 -10.55 10.23
CA ASN A 318 -27.05 -11.59 9.21
C ASN A 318 -25.74 -11.97 8.55
N LEU A 319 -24.82 -12.56 9.31
CA LEU A 319 -23.84 -13.48 8.78
C LEU A 319 -24.46 -14.89 8.89
N LEU A 320 -25.33 -15.23 7.94
CA LEU A 320 -25.60 -16.63 7.63
C LEU A 320 -24.45 -17.08 6.73
N VAL A 321 -23.48 -17.74 7.33
CA VAL A 321 -22.47 -18.54 6.65
C VAL A 321 -23.11 -19.91 6.42
N GLU A 322 -23.36 -20.28 5.18
CA GLU A 322 -23.36 -21.66 4.72
C GLU A 322 -21.99 -22.04 4.17
#